data_6defcbf08be8ec5c1514c81185e57680
#
_entry.id   6defcbf08be8ec5c1514c81185e57680
#
_cell.length_a   1.000
_cell.length_b   1.000
_cell.length_c   1.000
_cell.angle_alpha   90.00
_cell.angle_beta   90.00
_cell.angle_gamma   90.00
#
_symmetry.space_group_name_H-M   'P 1'
#
loop_
_entity.id
_entity.type
_entity.pdbx_description
1 polymer ?
#
loop_
_entity_poly.entity_id
_entity_poly.type
_entity_poly.pdbx_seq_one_letter_code
_entity_poly.pdbx_strand_id
1 'polypeptide(L)'
;MKLFRINLLLLTFYPLLIMFGSNRISVYRGYSTCGTPAYTIEGNKIYRGYSTCGTPAFTIDGNRVYDGYSTYGTRAYTIDGNRVYRGYSTYGTPAYTIDGNKVYDGYSTCGTPAFTLK
;
A
#
# COMPACT_ATOMS: atom_id res chain seq x y z
N MET A 1 12.19 -1.24 -2.65
CA MET A 1 11.39 -0.31 -3.33
C MET A 1 10.19 -0.81 -4.05
N LYS A 2 9.75 -2.02 -3.89
CA LYS A 2 8.67 -2.48 -4.73
C LYS A 2 7.31 -1.98 -4.35
N LEU A 3 6.93 -1.96 -3.08
CA LEU A 3 5.65 -1.42 -2.75
C LEU A 3 5.63 0.04 -3.06
N PHE A 4 6.70 0.69 -2.65
CA PHE A 4 6.86 2.04 -2.96
C PHE A 4 7.03 2.19 -4.41
N ARG A 5 7.66 1.21 -5.02
CA ARG A 5 7.77 1.19 -6.41
C ARG A 5 6.46 0.90 -7.10
N ILE A 6 5.57 0.16 -6.47
CA ILE A 6 4.24 0.02 -6.99
C ILE A 6 3.60 1.37 -7.04
N ASN A 7 3.72 2.11 -5.96
CA ASN A 7 3.20 3.44 -5.94
C ASN A 7 3.88 4.30 -7.00
N LEU A 8 5.19 4.19 -7.10
CA LEU A 8 5.93 4.93 -8.09
C LEU A 8 5.61 4.50 -9.49
N LEU A 9 5.44 3.21 -9.70
CA LEU A 9 5.10 2.72 -11.01
C LEU A 9 3.78 3.24 -11.47
N LEU A 10 2.82 3.28 -10.58
CA LEU A 10 1.52 3.82 -10.91
C LEU A 10 1.62 5.27 -11.27
N LEU A 11 2.39 6.01 -10.52
CA LEU A 11 2.60 7.42 -10.83
C LEU A 11 3.36 7.60 -12.13
N THR A 12 4.29 6.71 -12.40
CA THR A 12 5.12 6.81 -13.57
C THR A 12 4.39 6.39 -14.84
N PHE A 13 3.66 5.29 -14.73
CA PHE A 13 3.01 4.72 -15.90
C PHE A 13 1.61 5.26 -16.14
N TYR A 14 1.05 5.97 -15.16
CA TYR A 14 -0.28 6.51 -15.30
C TYR A 14 -0.33 8.00 -15.02
N PRO A 15 0.54 8.77 -15.67
CA PRO A 15 0.50 10.20 -15.46
C PRO A 15 -0.81 10.81 -15.91
N LEU A 16 -1.47 10.18 -16.87
CA LEU A 16 -2.76 10.67 -17.32
C LEU A 16 -3.81 10.55 -16.25
N LEU A 17 -3.73 9.50 -15.44
CA LEU A 17 -4.65 9.36 -14.33
C LEU A 17 -4.48 10.49 -13.36
N ILE A 18 -3.24 10.86 -13.11
CA ILE A 18 -2.97 11.97 -12.22
C ILE A 18 -3.50 13.26 -12.83
N MET A 19 -3.30 13.44 -14.11
CA MET A 19 -3.76 14.65 -14.78
C MET A 19 -5.27 14.77 -14.74
N PHE A 20 -5.97 13.66 -14.76
CA PHE A 20 -7.42 13.67 -14.67
C PHE A 20 -7.92 13.56 -13.25
N GLY A 21 -7.01 13.62 -12.29
CA GLY A 21 -7.39 13.57 -10.89
C GLY A 21 -7.78 12.21 -10.39
N SER A 22 -7.50 11.17 -11.16
CA SER A 22 -7.89 9.83 -10.80
C SER A 22 -6.66 9.02 -10.47
N ASN A 23 -6.16 9.13 -9.23
CA ASN A 23 -5.03 8.35 -8.79
C ASN A 23 -5.39 7.48 -7.60
N ARG A 24 -6.59 6.95 -7.63
CA ARG A 24 -7.07 6.08 -6.58
C ARG A 24 -6.77 4.64 -6.90
N ILE A 25 -6.37 3.92 -5.90
CA ILE A 25 -6.16 2.50 -5.99
C ILE A 25 -6.98 1.85 -4.91
N SER A 26 -7.78 0.86 -5.28
CA SER A 26 -8.57 0.14 -4.31
C SER A 26 -7.82 -1.10 -3.87
N VAL A 27 -7.86 -1.39 -2.59
CA VAL A 27 -7.17 -2.52 -1.99
C VAL A 27 -8.23 -3.45 -1.43
N TYR A 28 -8.33 -4.63 -2.00
CA TYR A 28 -9.36 -5.60 -1.60
C TYR A 28 -8.70 -6.72 -0.82
N ARG A 29 -9.45 -7.25 0.15
CA ARG A 29 -8.95 -8.39 0.91
C ARG A 29 -9.01 -9.62 0.05
N GLY A 30 -7.97 -10.43 0.15
CA GLY A 30 -7.92 -11.70 -0.55
C GLY A 30 -7.76 -11.51 -2.02
N TYR A 31 -8.45 -12.33 -2.75
CA TYR A 31 -8.25 -12.50 -4.17
C TYR A 31 -9.24 -11.71 -5.00
N SER A 32 -10.45 -11.57 -4.50
CA SER A 32 -11.53 -10.94 -5.25
C SER A 32 -11.39 -9.43 -5.23
N THR A 33 -11.78 -8.80 -6.33
CA THR A 33 -11.82 -7.36 -6.41
C THR A 33 -13.25 -6.86 -6.52
N CYS A 34 -14.18 -7.65 -6.01
CA CYS A 34 -15.59 -7.27 -5.95
C CYS A 34 -15.91 -6.72 -4.57
N GLY A 35 -16.94 -5.91 -4.51
CA GLY A 35 -17.42 -5.42 -3.24
C GLY A 35 -16.69 -4.18 -2.77
N THR A 36 -16.78 -3.94 -1.48
CA THR A 36 -16.17 -2.76 -0.88
C THR A 36 -14.70 -3.03 -0.60
N PRO A 37 -13.81 -2.15 -1.04
CA PRO A 37 -12.40 -2.33 -0.74
C PRO A 37 -12.13 -2.20 0.75
N ALA A 38 -11.08 -2.86 1.21
CA ALA A 38 -10.63 -2.72 2.59
C ALA A 38 -10.00 -1.35 2.78
N TYR A 39 -9.28 -0.88 1.77
CA TYR A 39 -8.61 0.41 1.81
C TYR A 39 -8.67 1.06 0.45
N THR A 40 -8.49 2.37 0.44
CA THR A 40 -8.33 3.15 -0.78
C THR A 40 -7.07 3.98 -0.64
N ILE A 41 -6.20 3.90 -1.64
CA ILE A 41 -4.98 4.69 -1.65
C ILE A 41 -5.21 5.87 -2.59
N GLU A 42 -4.99 7.05 -2.08
CA GLU A 42 -5.10 8.24 -2.90
C GLU A 42 -3.90 9.12 -2.61
N GLY A 43 -3.05 9.27 -3.63
CA GLY A 43 -1.80 9.96 -3.44
C GLY A 43 -0.92 9.18 -2.49
N ASN A 44 -0.50 9.83 -1.43
CA ASN A 44 0.34 9.19 -0.43
C ASN A 44 -0.44 8.81 0.82
N LYS A 45 -1.76 8.79 0.74
CA LYS A 45 -2.59 8.48 1.89
C LYS A 45 -3.38 7.22 1.66
N ILE A 46 -3.54 6.44 2.70
CA ILE A 46 -4.27 5.18 2.67
C ILE A 46 -5.45 5.33 3.60
N TYR A 47 -6.66 5.21 3.05
CA TYR A 47 -7.89 5.37 3.81
C TYR A 47 -8.56 4.02 3.98
N ARG A 48 -9.28 3.84 5.07
CA ARG A 48 -10.03 2.62 5.28
C ARG A 48 -11.29 2.67 4.43
N GLY A 49 -11.60 1.53 3.82
CA GLY A 49 -12.81 1.41 3.02
C GLY A 49 -12.72 2.18 1.74
N TYR A 50 -13.83 2.73 1.36
CA TYR A 50 -14.00 3.35 0.07
C TYR A 50 -13.79 4.86 0.08
N SER A 51 -14.14 5.50 1.17
CA SER A 51 -14.13 6.95 1.25
C SER A 51 -12.73 7.48 1.47
N THR A 52 -12.44 8.61 0.87
CA THR A 52 -11.18 9.30 1.09
C THR A 52 -11.40 10.58 1.87
N CYS A 53 -12.53 10.66 2.56
CA CYS A 53 -12.80 11.77 3.47
C CYS A 53 -12.28 11.41 4.84
N GLY A 54 -11.94 12.42 5.61
CA GLY A 54 -11.53 12.20 6.97
C GLY A 54 -10.06 11.87 7.10
N THR A 55 -9.72 11.28 8.23
CA THR A 55 -8.34 10.99 8.57
C THR A 55 -7.90 9.68 7.90
N PRO A 56 -6.78 9.70 7.22
CA PRO A 56 -6.27 8.46 6.63
C PRO A 56 -5.84 7.48 7.70
N ALA A 57 -5.86 6.21 7.37
CA ALA A 57 -5.34 5.18 8.25
C ALA A 57 -3.82 5.25 8.28
N PHE A 58 -3.22 5.53 7.14
CA PHE A 58 -1.76 5.59 7.01
C PHE A 58 -1.37 6.69 6.05
N THR A 59 -0.15 7.17 6.21
CA THR A 59 0.47 8.12 5.28
C THR A 59 1.81 7.55 4.84
N ILE A 60 2.08 7.60 3.55
CA ILE A 60 3.31 7.07 2.97
C ILE A 60 4.26 8.23 2.73
N ASP A 61 5.49 8.08 3.19
CA ASP A 61 6.52 9.08 2.97
C ASP A 61 7.77 8.35 2.54
N GLY A 62 8.02 8.34 1.23
CA GLY A 62 9.13 7.59 0.70
C GLY A 62 8.91 6.11 0.91
N ASN A 63 9.83 5.48 1.60
CA ASN A 63 9.69 4.05 1.90
C ASN A 63 9.18 3.82 3.31
N ARG A 64 8.56 4.83 3.91
CA ARG A 64 8.06 4.75 5.26
C ARG A 64 6.55 4.90 5.25
N VAL A 65 5.90 4.14 6.10
CA VAL A 65 4.46 4.17 6.23
C VAL A 65 4.16 4.50 7.68
N TYR A 66 3.45 5.60 7.90
CA TYR A 66 3.13 6.10 9.23
C TYR A 66 1.66 5.91 9.50
N ASP A 67 1.33 5.68 10.75
CA ASP A 67 -0.06 5.62 11.17
C ASP A 67 -0.69 7.00 11.08
N GLY A 68 -1.92 7.04 10.58
CA GLY A 68 -2.69 8.27 10.56
C GLY A 68 -2.14 9.28 9.61
N TYR A 69 -2.18 10.49 10.02
CA TYR A 69 -1.94 11.65 9.20
C TYR A 69 -0.50 12.16 9.26
N SER A 70 0.12 12.00 10.40
CA SER A 70 1.44 12.57 10.68
C SER A 70 2.54 11.71 10.14
N THR A 71 3.63 12.33 9.71
CA THR A 71 4.82 11.61 9.31
C THR A 71 5.94 11.79 10.34
N TYR A 72 5.55 12.13 11.55
CA TYR A 72 6.48 12.21 12.67
C TYR A 72 6.43 10.94 13.47
N GLY A 73 7.50 10.71 14.20
CA GLY A 73 7.53 9.60 15.13
C GLY A 73 7.93 8.30 14.49
N THR A 74 7.56 7.22 15.13
CA THR A 74 7.91 5.89 14.69
C THR A 74 6.98 5.46 13.57
N ARG A 75 7.57 4.97 12.51
CA ARG A 75 6.78 4.49 11.38
C ARG A 75 6.13 3.15 11.70
N ALA A 76 4.99 2.92 11.10
CA ALA A 76 4.30 1.64 11.26
C ALA A 76 4.99 0.56 10.45
N TYR A 77 5.45 0.90 9.25
CA TYR A 77 6.11 -0.05 8.36
C TYR A 77 7.26 0.61 7.63
N THR A 78 8.19 -0.21 7.19
CA THR A 78 9.27 0.20 6.32
C THR A 78 9.23 -0.70 5.09
N ILE A 79 9.36 -0.09 3.92
CA ILE A 79 9.30 -0.81 2.65
C ILE A 79 10.71 -0.96 2.12
N ASP A 80 11.07 -2.20 1.78
CA ASP A 80 12.37 -2.49 1.22
C ASP A 80 12.18 -3.41 0.02
N GLY A 81 12.29 -2.82 -1.16
CA GLY A 81 12.05 -3.56 -2.37
C GLY A 81 10.60 -3.97 -2.47
N ASN A 82 10.33 -5.26 -2.56
CA ASN A 82 8.97 -5.77 -2.60
C ASN A 82 8.52 -6.29 -1.25
N ARG A 83 9.23 -5.95 -0.18
CA ARG A 83 8.90 -6.43 1.15
C ARG A 83 8.53 -5.28 2.05
N VAL A 84 7.58 -5.55 2.91
CA VAL A 84 7.05 -4.57 3.85
C VAL A 84 7.31 -5.11 5.24
N TYR A 85 8.09 -4.38 6.03
CA TYR A 85 8.48 -4.79 7.37
C TYR A 85 7.77 -3.92 8.39
N ARG A 86 7.43 -4.51 9.51
CA ARG A 86 6.82 -3.75 10.60
C ARG A 86 7.86 -2.87 11.25
N GLY A 87 7.47 -1.66 11.54
CA GLY A 87 8.29 -0.73 12.27
C GLY A 87 9.49 -0.29 11.49
N TYR A 88 10.59 -0.30 12.14
CA TYR A 88 11.78 0.37 11.70
C TYR A 88 12.78 -0.54 11.01
N SER A 89 12.84 -1.77 11.46
CA SER A 89 13.85 -2.73 11.02
C SER A 89 13.45 -3.38 9.70
N THR A 90 14.43 -3.69 8.88
CA THR A 90 14.20 -4.49 7.68
C THR A 90 14.84 -5.86 7.80
N TYR A 91 15.03 -6.32 9.03
CA TYR A 91 15.52 -7.65 9.29
C TYR A 91 14.37 -8.59 9.61
N GLY A 92 14.62 -9.86 9.42
CA GLY A 92 13.67 -10.88 9.80
C GLY A 92 12.61 -11.08 8.75
N THR A 93 11.50 -11.65 9.20
CA THR A 93 10.41 -11.97 8.28
C THR A 93 9.60 -10.72 8.00
N PRO A 94 9.38 -10.40 6.75
CA PRO A 94 8.54 -9.24 6.44
C PRO A 94 7.10 -9.50 6.84
N ALA A 95 6.36 -8.42 7.09
CA ALA A 95 4.94 -8.52 7.34
C ALA A 95 4.22 -8.93 6.07
N TYR A 96 4.68 -8.38 4.94
CA TYR A 96 4.05 -8.64 3.64
C TYR A 96 5.10 -8.69 2.55
N THR A 97 4.76 -9.39 1.48
CA THR A 97 5.55 -9.40 0.24
C THR A 97 4.62 -9.05 -0.89
N ILE A 98 5.07 -8.19 -1.78
CA ILE A 98 4.27 -7.70 -2.88
C ILE A 98 4.73 -8.35 -4.16
N ASP A 99 3.78 -8.86 -4.92
CA ASP A 99 4.06 -9.47 -6.22
C ASP A 99 3.02 -8.96 -7.19
N GLY A 100 3.44 -8.02 -8.03
CA GLY A 100 2.52 -7.37 -8.96
C GLY A 100 1.48 -6.59 -8.20
N ASN A 101 0.22 -6.92 -8.42
CA ASN A 101 -0.88 -6.25 -7.73
C ASN A 101 -1.38 -7.05 -6.54
N LYS A 102 -0.62 -8.05 -6.11
CA LYS A 102 -1.01 -8.89 -4.98
C LYS A 102 -0.06 -8.69 -3.82
N VAL A 103 -0.62 -8.69 -2.63
CA VAL A 103 0.12 -8.52 -1.40
C VAL A 103 -0.09 -9.77 -0.57
N TYR A 104 0.99 -10.45 -0.25
CA TYR A 104 0.93 -11.71 0.49
C TYR A 104 1.44 -11.51 1.90
N ASP A 105 0.86 -12.24 2.83
CA ASP A 105 1.35 -12.22 4.21
C ASP A 105 2.72 -12.88 4.27
N GLY A 106 3.62 -12.28 5.03
CA GLY A 106 4.92 -12.84 5.31
C GLY A 106 5.80 -12.85 4.08
N TYR A 107 6.48 -13.93 3.91
CA TYR A 107 7.57 -14.07 2.97
C TYR A 107 7.15 -14.72 1.66
N SER A 108 6.23 -15.64 1.74
CA SER A 108 5.84 -16.46 0.60
C SER A 108 4.87 -15.72 -0.31
N THR A 109 4.97 -15.99 -1.60
CA THR A 109 4.02 -15.47 -2.56
C THR A 109 3.15 -16.59 -3.12
N CYS A 110 3.06 -17.68 -2.38
CA CYS A 110 2.17 -18.78 -2.73
C CYS A 110 0.86 -18.65 -1.98
N GLY A 111 -0.17 -19.24 -2.52
CA GLY A 111 -1.46 -19.28 -1.86
C GLY A 111 -2.28 -18.03 -2.11
N THR A 112 -3.22 -17.81 -1.21
CA THR A 112 -4.14 -16.70 -1.33
C THR A 112 -3.50 -15.42 -0.86
N PRO A 113 -3.52 -14.37 -1.64
CA PRO A 113 -2.96 -13.11 -1.18
C PRO A 113 -3.80 -12.52 -0.05
N ALA A 114 -3.14 -11.73 0.79
CA ALA A 114 -3.85 -10.99 1.83
C ALA A 114 -4.69 -9.88 1.19
N PHE A 115 -4.14 -9.26 0.15
CA PHE A 115 -4.82 -8.16 -0.54
C PHE A 115 -4.54 -8.22 -2.02
N THR A 116 -5.47 -7.64 -2.78
CA THR A 116 -5.28 -7.44 -4.21
C THR A 116 -5.58 -5.97 -4.51
N LEU A 117 -4.72 -5.34 -5.27
CA LEU A 117 -4.86 -3.94 -5.64
C LEU A 117 -5.49 -3.84 -7.02
N LYS A 118 -6.34 -2.82 -7.18
CA LYS A 118 -6.98 -2.63 -8.48
C LYS A 118 -7.16 -1.15 -8.82
#